data_13d6f7ae71acd71a891b9b82daa7a96b
#
_entry.id   13d6f7ae71acd71a891b9b82daa7a96b
#
_cell.length_a   1.000
_cell.length_b   1.000
_cell.length_c   1.000
_cell.angle_alpha   90.00
_cell.angle_beta   90.00
_cell.angle_gamma   90.00
#
_symmetry.space_group_name_H-M   'P 1'
#
loop_
_entity.id
_entity.type
_entity.pdbx_description
1 polymer ?
#
loop_
_entity_poly.entity_id
_entity_poly.type
_entity_poly.pdbx_seq_one_letter_code
_entity_poly.pdbx_strand_id
1 'polypeptide(L)'
;VTQAVLLGLVQPALCQHLMAHGLPVVGMNAMGQPVAYGEYLDQAVYGEVGKVTAINQDYIQNQLQNGIGVCAPIAISKSGQTLNVNGDVAAAAISRLLEAEKLYLVTDVPGVMVNRHVLNKLTPQKADQLLETQVIKAGMKPKIKAAFDALKHGVKEVEITNELQHSGTNLSVEQFAI
;
A
#
# COMPACT_ATOMS: atom_id res chain seq x y z
N VAL A 1 16.45 -13.20 1.89
CA VAL A 1 15.42 -13.79 2.78
C VAL A 1 14.05 -13.20 2.49
N THR A 2 13.85 -11.87 2.58
CA THR A 2 12.53 -11.20 2.42
C THR A 2 11.82 -11.58 1.11
N GLN A 3 12.51 -11.50 -0.03
CA GLN A 3 11.95 -11.88 -1.33
C GLN A 3 11.47 -13.34 -1.35
N ALA A 4 12.27 -14.28 -0.83
CA ALA A 4 11.91 -15.70 -0.79
C ALA A 4 10.66 -15.95 0.06
N VAL A 5 10.52 -15.26 1.18
CA VAL A 5 9.33 -15.36 2.04
C VAL A 5 8.11 -14.75 1.37
N LEU A 6 8.23 -13.54 0.81
CA LEU A 6 7.09 -12.86 0.19
C LEU A 6 6.59 -13.57 -1.07
N LEU A 7 7.50 -13.97 -1.97
CA LEU A 7 7.12 -14.61 -3.24
C LEU A 7 6.93 -16.13 -3.13
N GLY A 8 7.63 -16.79 -2.21
CA GLY A 8 7.60 -18.24 -2.06
C GLY A 8 6.61 -18.76 -1.03
N LEU A 9 6.19 -17.95 -0.06
CA LEU A 9 5.27 -18.36 1.01
C LEU A 9 4.02 -17.48 1.08
N VAL A 10 4.19 -16.17 1.26
CA VAL A 10 3.06 -15.27 1.57
C VAL A 10 2.14 -15.10 0.37
N GLN A 11 2.68 -14.73 -0.78
CA GLN A 11 1.88 -14.51 -1.99
C GLN A 11 1.17 -15.79 -2.45
N PRO A 12 1.84 -16.96 -2.56
CA PRO A 12 1.16 -18.21 -2.91
C PRO A 12 0.05 -18.60 -1.92
N ALA A 13 0.30 -18.45 -0.63
CA ALA A 13 -0.71 -18.76 0.40
C ALA A 13 -1.95 -17.87 0.26
N LEU A 14 -1.77 -16.57 0.03
CA LEU A 14 -2.87 -15.64 -0.20
C LEU A 14 -3.63 -15.99 -1.49
N CYS A 15 -2.92 -16.26 -2.58
CA CYS A 15 -3.55 -16.68 -3.84
C CYS A 15 -4.38 -17.95 -3.65
N GLN A 16 -3.83 -18.97 -2.99
CA GLN A 16 -4.55 -20.22 -2.71
C GLN A 16 -5.81 -19.98 -1.88
N HIS A 17 -5.72 -19.13 -0.85
CA HIS A 17 -6.86 -18.81 -0.01
C HIS A 17 -7.98 -18.11 -0.81
N LEU A 18 -7.66 -17.13 -1.63
CA LEU A 18 -8.61 -16.44 -2.48
C LEU A 18 -9.25 -17.39 -3.51
N MET A 19 -8.45 -18.24 -4.14
CA MET A 19 -8.94 -19.27 -5.09
C MET A 19 -9.88 -20.28 -4.43
N ALA A 20 -9.59 -20.69 -3.20
CA ALA A 20 -10.47 -21.58 -2.43
C ALA A 20 -11.85 -20.98 -2.16
N HIS A 21 -11.99 -19.64 -2.22
CA HIS A 21 -13.25 -18.92 -2.14
C HIS A 21 -13.87 -18.58 -3.50
N GLY A 22 -13.39 -19.22 -4.58
CA GLY A 22 -13.93 -19.06 -5.93
C GLY A 22 -13.55 -17.75 -6.64
N LEU A 23 -12.58 -17.01 -6.13
CA LEU A 23 -12.13 -15.76 -6.74
C LEU A 23 -11.06 -16.04 -7.81
N PRO A 24 -11.17 -15.41 -9.00
CA PRO A 24 -10.10 -15.45 -10.00
C PRO A 24 -8.90 -14.62 -9.50
N VAL A 25 -7.71 -15.22 -9.44
CA VAL A 25 -6.52 -14.60 -8.86
C VAL A 25 -5.32 -14.75 -9.79
N VAL A 26 -4.54 -13.69 -9.90
CA VAL A 26 -3.28 -13.68 -10.63
C VAL A 26 -2.15 -13.25 -9.68
N GLY A 27 -1.19 -14.16 -9.44
CA GLY A 27 0.06 -13.82 -8.75
C GLY A 27 0.97 -13.02 -9.67
N MET A 28 1.27 -11.78 -9.31
CA MET A 28 2.17 -10.89 -10.06
C MET A 28 3.55 -10.84 -9.37
N ASN A 29 4.55 -10.16 -9.93
CA ASN A 29 5.97 -10.15 -9.54
C ASN A 29 6.79 -11.33 -10.11
N ALA A 30 6.44 -11.78 -11.31
CA ALA A 30 7.32 -12.68 -12.04
C ALA A 30 8.66 -12.00 -12.35
N MET A 31 9.76 -12.75 -12.27
CA MET A 31 11.12 -12.22 -12.42
C MET A 31 11.38 -11.52 -13.76
N GLY A 32 10.69 -11.91 -14.84
CA GLY A 32 10.85 -11.29 -16.15
C GLY A 32 10.00 -10.05 -16.41
N GLN A 33 8.93 -9.85 -15.64
CA GLN A 33 7.99 -8.74 -15.78
C GLN A 33 7.58 -8.21 -14.39
N PRO A 34 8.39 -7.33 -13.80
CA PRO A 34 8.11 -6.80 -12.48
C PRO A 34 6.87 -5.90 -12.49
N VAL A 35 6.14 -5.88 -11.40
CA VAL A 35 5.02 -4.95 -11.18
C VAL A 35 5.53 -3.53 -11.03
N ALA A 36 6.60 -3.35 -10.27
CA ALA A 36 7.12 -2.03 -9.91
C ALA A 36 8.63 -1.93 -10.12
N TYR A 37 9.05 -0.76 -10.56
CA TYR A 37 10.43 -0.32 -10.61
C TYR A 37 10.71 0.67 -9.48
N GLY A 38 11.97 0.72 -9.02
CA GLY A 38 12.30 1.55 -7.88
C GLY A 38 13.75 1.99 -7.80
N GLU A 39 14.00 2.80 -6.80
CA GLU A 39 15.32 3.31 -6.44
C GLU A 39 15.60 3.01 -4.97
N TYR A 40 16.88 2.88 -4.60
CA TYR A 40 17.29 2.78 -3.21
C TYR A 40 16.83 4.01 -2.41
N LEU A 41 16.42 3.80 -1.17
CA LEU A 41 16.23 4.91 -0.23
C LEU A 41 17.57 5.52 0.17
N ASP A 42 18.42 4.69 0.76
CA ASP A 42 19.82 4.96 1.10
C ASP A 42 20.48 3.60 1.28
N GLN A 43 21.27 3.18 0.27
CA GLN A 43 21.85 1.85 0.26
C GLN A 43 22.88 1.65 1.36
N ALA A 44 23.61 2.70 1.75
CA ALA A 44 24.61 2.62 2.81
C ALA A 44 23.99 2.40 4.20
N VAL A 45 22.77 2.94 4.40
CA VAL A 45 22.05 2.84 5.68
C VAL A 45 21.11 1.66 5.73
N TYR A 46 20.34 1.41 4.65
CA TYR A 46 19.22 0.46 4.65
C TYR A 46 19.47 -0.78 3.78
N GLY A 47 20.59 -0.86 3.07
CA GLY A 47 20.86 -1.96 2.14
C GLY A 47 19.86 -1.99 0.98
N GLU A 48 19.28 -3.16 0.71
CA GLU A 48 18.37 -3.40 -0.41
C GLU A 48 16.92 -2.94 -0.12
N VAL A 49 16.77 -1.75 0.49
CA VAL A 49 15.48 -1.11 0.74
C VAL A 49 15.28 0.05 -0.23
N GLY A 50 14.09 0.12 -0.82
CA GLY A 50 13.79 1.12 -1.84
C GLY A 50 12.42 1.76 -1.74
N LYS A 51 12.14 2.59 -2.73
CA LYS A 51 10.85 3.21 -2.99
C LYS A 51 10.44 2.92 -4.43
N VAL A 52 9.14 2.80 -4.67
CA VAL A 52 8.58 2.66 -6.02
C VAL A 52 8.64 4.01 -6.74
N THR A 53 9.18 4.02 -7.96
CA THR A 53 9.28 5.21 -8.81
C THR A 53 8.46 5.08 -10.10
N ALA A 54 8.22 3.85 -10.58
CA ALA A 54 7.42 3.56 -11.74
C ALA A 54 6.76 2.18 -11.62
N ILE A 55 5.78 1.90 -12.48
CA ILE A 55 5.11 0.60 -12.58
C ILE A 55 5.14 0.10 -14.03
N ASN A 56 4.97 -1.19 -14.20
CA ASN A 56 4.74 -1.82 -15.50
C ASN A 56 3.21 -1.82 -15.78
N GLN A 57 2.70 -0.68 -16.21
CA GLN A 57 1.27 -0.45 -16.36
C GLN A 57 0.61 -1.44 -17.31
N ASP A 58 1.20 -1.67 -18.49
CA ASP A 58 0.67 -2.61 -19.48
C ASP A 58 0.58 -4.03 -18.91
N TYR A 59 1.64 -4.48 -18.25
CA TYR A 59 1.65 -5.79 -17.59
C TYR A 59 0.54 -5.89 -16.55
N ILE A 60 0.43 -4.91 -15.66
CA ILE A 60 -0.59 -4.90 -14.61
C ILE A 60 -2.00 -4.93 -15.21
N GLN A 61 -2.30 -4.05 -16.16
CA GLN A 61 -3.62 -3.98 -16.79
C GLN A 61 -3.98 -5.29 -17.51
N ASN A 62 -3.04 -5.91 -18.21
CA ASN A 62 -3.26 -7.19 -18.85
C ASN A 62 -3.55 -8.31 -17.84
N GLN A 63 -2.84 -8.34 -16.70
CA GLN A 63 -3.07 -9.33 -15.66
C GLN A 63 -4.44 -9.13 -14.97
N LEU A 64 -4.82 -7.89 -14.70
CA LEU A 64 -6.09 -7.56 -14.05
C LEU A 64 -7.34 -7.92 -14.88
N GLN A 65 -7.20 -8.12 -16.19
CA GLN A 65 -8.28 -8.67 -17.02
C GLN A 65 -8.66 -10.11 -16.64
N ASN A 66 -7.73 -10.84 -16.03
CA ASN A 66 -7.89 -12.26 -15.68
C ASN A 66 -8.28 -12.46 -14.20
N GLY A 67 -8.35 -11.43 -13.40
CA GLY A 67 -8.75 -11.53 -11.99
C GLY A 67 -8.07 -10.54 -11.05
N ILE A 68 -8.11 -10.87 -9.78
CA ILE A 68 -7.52 -10.08 -8.71
C ILE A 68 -6.00 -10.24 -8.74
N GLY A 69 -5.29 -9.16 -8.99
CA GLY A 69 -3.84 -9.14 -8.94
C GLY A 69 -3.31 -9.18 -7.51
N VAL A 70 -2.45 -10.15 -7.20
CA VAL A 70 -1.74 -10.23 -5.91
C VAL A 70 -0.27 -9.98 -6.16
N CYS A 71 0.30 -8.94 -5.56
CA CYS A 71 1.71 -8.61 -5.68
C CYS A 71 2.37 -8.39 -4.30
N ALA A 72 3.66 -8.68 -4.21
CA ALA A 72 4.46 -8.38 -3.05
C ALA A 72 5.01 -6.93 -3.11
N PRO A 73 5.32 -6.29 -1.97
CA PRO A 73 5.90 -4.95 -1.92
C PRO A 73 7.39 -4.98 -2.29
N ILE A 74 7.67 -5.28 -3.55
CA ILE A 74 8.98 -5.42 -4.15
C ILE A 74 9.07 -4.53 -5.38
N ALA A 75 10.19 -3.86 -5.55
CA ALA A 75 10.51 -3.11 -6.76
C ALA A 75 11.84 -3.61 -7.37
N ILE A 76 12.02 -3.42 -8.67
CA ILE A 76 13.27 -3.73 -9.36
C ILE A 76 14.00 -2.43 -9.69
N SER A 77 15.27 -2.36 -9.31
CA SER A 77 16.13 -1.21 -9.63
C SER A 77 16.56 -1.21 -11.09
N LYS A 78 17.11 -0.10 -11.57
CA LYS A 78 17.70 0.01 -12.92
C LYS A 78 18.82 -1.00 -13.17
N SER A 79 19.52 -1.44 -12.12
CA SER A 79 20.56 -2.48 -12.21
C SER A 79 20.03 -3.92 -12.13
N GLY A 80 18.70 -4.11 -12.06
CA GLY A 80 18.06 -5.41 -11.93
C GLY A 80 18.03 -5.97 -10.51
N GLN A 81 18.44 -5.20 -9.50
CA GLN A 81 18.40 -5.63 -8.11
C GLN A 81 17.00 -5.55 -7.53
N THR A 82 16.65 -6.52 -6.72
CA THR A 82 15.38 -6.55 -5.98
C THR A 82 15.46 -5.65 -4.76
N LEU A 83 14.55 -4.70 -4.66
CA LEU A 83 14.41 -3.79 -3.54
C LEU A 83 13.19 -4.16 -2.69
N ASN A 84 13.40 -4.30 -1.39
CA ASN A 84 12.30 -4.41 -0.43
C ASN A 84 11.67 -3.03 -0.22
N VAL A 85 10.35 -2.93 -0.32
CA VAL A 85 9.60 -1.69 -0.11
C VAL A 85 8.66 -1.87 1.07
N ASN A 86 8.46 -0.84 1.88
CA ASN A 86 7.41 -0.87 2.90
C ASN A 86 6.05 -1.05 2.22
N GLY A 87 5.22 -1.98 2.73
CA GLY A 87 3.95 -2.36 2.11
C GLY A 87 2.97 -1.20 1.90
N ASP A 88 2.82 -0.33 2.91
CA ASP A 88 1.93 0.83 2.82
C ASP A 88 2.44 1.84 1.77
N VAL A 89 3.76 2.06 1.74
CA VAL A 89 4.42 2.94 0.77
C VAL A 89 4.31 2.39 -0.65
N ALA A 90 4.49 1.07 -0.82
CA ALA A 90 4.33 0.41 -2.11
C ALA A 90 2.88 0.52 -2.61
N ALA A 91 1.90 0.22 -1.73
CA ALA A 91 0.49 0.31 -2.06
C ALA A 91 0.08 1.74 -2.46
N ALA A 92 0.51 2.75 -1.71
CA ALA A 92 0.26 4.16 -2.03
C ALA A 92 0.89 4.58 -3.37
N ALA A 93 2.13 4.17 -3.65
CA ALA A 93 2.80 4.49 -4.89
C ALA A 93 2.16 3.78 -6.10
N ILE A 94 1.81 2.50 -5.97
CA ILE A 94 1.17 1.72 -7.04
C ILE A 94 -0.24 2.27 -7.31
N SER A 95 -1.04 2.54 -6.28
CA SER A 95 -2.40 3.07 -6.45
C SER A 95 -2.39 4.44 -7.14
N ARG A 96 -1.45 5.31 -6.80
CA ARG A 96 -1.25 6.60 -7.45
C ARG A 96 -0.87 6.46 -8.93
N LEU A 97 0.08 5.57 -9.24
CA LEU A 97 0.56 5.37 -10.61
C LEU A 97 -0.45 4.63 -11.50
N LEU A 98 -1.38 3.88 -10.90
CA LEU A 98 -2.53 3.26 -11.59
C LEU A 98 -3.75 4.18 -11.67
N GLU A 99 -3.70 5.37 -11.07
CA GLU A 99 -4.85 6.27 -10.93
C GLU A 99 -6.06 5.56 -10.28
N ALA A 100 -5.79 4.77 -9.24
CA ALA A 100 -6.81 3.99 -8.57
C ALA A 100 -7.89 4.88 -7.95
N GLU A 101 -9.14 4.45 -8.02
CA GLU A 101 -10.24 5.19 -7.41
C GLU A 101 -10.17 5.13 -5.88
N LYS A 102 -9.80 3.97 -5.32
CA LYS A 102 -9.76 3.77 -3.88
C LYS A 102 -8.56 2.93 -3.45
N LEU A 103 -7.99 3.27 -2.31
CA LEU A 103 -6.93 2.53 -1.63
C LEU A 103 -7.41 2.14 -0.24
N TYR A 104 -7.38 0.85 0.07
CA TYR A 104 -7.54 0.32 1.43
C TYR A 104 -6.18 -0.04 2.01
N LEU A 105 -5.85 0.55 3.16
CA LEU A 105 -4.70 0.16 3.97
C LEU A 105 -5.18 -0.72 5.12
N VAL A 106 -5.10 -2.02 4.93
CA VAL A 106 -5.58 -3.00 5.91
C VAL A 106 -4.57 -3.13 7.06
N THR A 107 -5.06 -3.18 8.28
CA THR A 107 -4.27 -3.24 9.52
C THR A 107 -4.96 -4.12 10.57
N ASP A 108 -4.36 -4.28 11.72
CA ASP A 108 -4.86 -5.11 12.85
C ASP A 108 -5.89 -4.39 13.74
N VAL A 109 -6.17 -3.13 13.46
CA VAL A 109 -7.15 -2.33 14.19
C VAL A 109 -8.22 -1.78 13.25
N PRO A 110 -9.46 -1.52 13.74
CA PRO A 110 -10.57 -1.14 12.87
C PRO A 110 -10.43 0.25 12.20
N GLY A 111 -9.36 0.97 12.50
CA GLY A 111 -9.06 2.28 11.95
C GLY A 111 -8.14 3.07 12.85
N VAL A 112 -8.06 4.37 12.65
CA VAL A 112 -7.30 5.27 13.53
C VAL A 112 -8.08 5.45 14.82
N MET A 113 -7.51 4.99 15.93
CA MET A 113 -8.17 4.98 17.25
C MET A 113 -7.81 6.21 18.07
N VAL A 114 -8.83 6.86 18.62
CA VAL A 114 -8.69 7.93 19.64
C VAL A 114 -9.61 7.62 20.81
N ASN A 115 -9.09 7.57 22.02
CA ASN A 115 -9.85 7.22 23.22
C ASN A 115 -10.71 5.96 23.09
N ARG A 116 -10.16 4.90 22.46
CA ARG A 116 -10.83 3.63 22.17
C ARG A 116 -11.98 3.69 21.16
N HIS A 117 -12.16 4.80 20.45
CA HIS A 117 -13.13 4.94 19.38
C HIS A 117 -12.42 5.11 18.04
N VAL A 118 -12.99 4.55 16.98
CA VAL A 118 -12.50 4.73 15.61
C VAL A 118 -12.89 6.12 15.13
N LEU A 119 -11.95 6.85 14.56
CA LEU A 119 -12.24 8.08 13.86
C LEU A 119 -12.87 7.75 12.50
N ASN A 120 -14.06 8.26 12.21
CA ASN A 120 -14.67 8.07 10.90
C ASN A 120 -13.92 8.84 9.81
N LYS A 121 -13.35 10.00 10.13
CA LYS A 121 -12.63 10.86 9.17
C LYS A 121 -11.37 11.43 9.78
N LEU A 122 -10.29 11.47 8.97
CA LEU A 122 -9.01 12.04 9.38
C LEU A 122 -8.53 13.02 8.31
N THR A 123 -8.29 14.28 8.73
CA THR A 123 -7.65 15.31 7.90
C THR A 123 -6.17 15.45 8.24
N PRO A 124 -5.32 16.06 7.37
CA PRO A 124 -3.91 16.29 7.66
C PRO A 124 -3.69 17.03 8.99
N GLN A 125 -4.41 18.12 9.21
CA GLN A 125 -4.29 18.93 10.45
C GLN A 125 -4.62 18.11 11.70
N LYS A 126 -5.68 17.29 11.63
CA LYS A 126 -6.04 16.41 12.75
C LYS A 126 -5.01 15.30 12.95
N ALA A 127 -4.45 14.76 11.87
CA ALA A 127 -3.39 13.76 11.95
C ALA A 127 -2.14 14.32 12.64
N ASP A 128 -1.69 15.52 12.24
CA ASP A 128 -0.52 16.18 12.84
C ASP A 128 -0.74 16.41 14.34
N GLN A 129 -1.89 16.95 14.73
CA GLN A 129 -2.27 17.15 16.15
C GLN A 129 -2.22 15.82 16.95
N LEU A 130 -2.76 14.74 16.40
CA LEU A 130 -2.82 13.45 17.08
C LEU A 130 -1.45 12.76 17.15
N LEU A 131 -0.56 13.03 16.18
CA LEU A 131 0.82 12.57 16.20
C LEU A 131 1.68 13.33 17.21
N GLU A 132 1.53 14.66 17.30
CA GLU A 132 2.24 15.51 18.27
C GLU A 132 1.85 15.16 19.70
N THR A 133 0.59 14.92 19.96
CA THR A 133 0.06 14.52 21.27
C THR A 133 0.27 13.04 21.60
N GLN A 134 0.95 12.28 20.72
CA GLN A 134 1.23 10.86 20.87
C GLN A 134 -0.02 9.96 21.08
N VAL A 135 -1.18 10.44 20.71
CA VAL A 135 -2.42 9.65 20.72
C VAL A 135 -2.38 8.53 19.69
N ILE A 136 -1.79 8.82 18.53
CA ILE A 136 -1.56 7.83 17.47
C ILE A 136 -0.22 7.13 17.72
N LYS A 137 -0.26 5.79 17.79
CA LYS A 137 0.94 4.96 17.99
C LYS A 137 1.92 5.09 16.82
N ALA A 138 3.21 4.97 17.11
CA ALA A 138 4.30 5.11 16.14
C ALA A 138 4.14 4.21 14.90
N GLY A 139 3.61 2.98 15.04
CA GLY A 139 3.38 2.06 13.93
C GLY A 139 2.30 2.52 12.93
N MET A 140 1.35 3.38 13.34
CA MET A 140 0.32 3.94 12.46
C MET A 140 0.82 5.14 11.64
N LYS A 141 1.88 5.82 12.08
CA LYS A 141 2.43 7.01 11.42
C LYS A 141 2.82 6.78 9.95
N PRO A 142 3.57 5.72 9.60
CA PRO A 142 3.90 5.44 8.19
C PRO A 142 2.66 5.23 7.32
N LYS A 143 1.65 4.53 7.86
CA LYS A 143 0.40 4.23 7.17
C LYS A 143 -0.40 5.51 6.88
N ILE A 144 -0.55 6.40 7.86
CA ILE A 144 -1.21 7.71 7.70
C ILE A 144 -0.46 8.56 6.67
N LYS A 145 0.88 8.57 6.73
CA LYS A 145 1.70 9.32 5.78
C LYS A 145 1.53 8.79 4.35
N ALA A 146 1.57 7.48 4.15
CA ALA A 146 1.34 6.84 2.86
C ALA A 146 -0.07 7.14 2.32
N ALA A 147 -1.09 7.10 3.18
CA ALA A 147 -2.47 7.42 2.83
C ALA A 147 -2.63 8.86 2.32
N PHE A 148 -2.08 9.85 3.02
CA PHE A 148 -2.14 11.25 2.56
C PHE A 148 -1.28 11.49 1.31
N ASP A 149 -0.16 10.77 1.15
CA ASP A 149 0.62 10.84 -0.08
C ASP A 149 -0.19 10.35 -1.28
N ALA A 150 -0.91 9.23 -1.16
CA ALA A 150 -1.79 8.72 -2.20
C ALA A 150 -2.89 9.72 -2.59
N LEU A 151 -3.59 10.31 -1.60
CA LEU A 151 -4.62 11.33 -1.82
C LEU A 151 -4.08 12.58 -2.54
N LYS A 152 -2.93 13.09 -2.11
CA LYS A 152 -2.29 14.28 -2.72
C LYS A 152 -1.92 14.07 -4.19
N HIS A 153 -1.74 12.81 -4.60
CA HIS A 153 -1.30 12.45 -5.94
C HIS A 153 -2.40 11.76 -6.77
N GLY A 154 -3.68 11.98 -6.43
CA GLY A 154 -4.79 11.67 -7.32
C GLY A 154 -5.63 10.45 -6.98
N VAL A 155 -5.28 9.65 -5.97
CA VAL A 155 -6.20 8.62 -5.45
C VAL A 155 -7.40 9.33 -4.82
N LYS A 156 -8.62 8.95 -5.23
CA LYS A 156 -9.84 9.70 -4.82
C LYS A 156 -10.23 9.43 -3.38
N GLU A 157 -10.07 8.19 -2.92
CA GLU A 157 -10.43 7.76 -1.58
C GLU A 157 -9.33 6.90 -0.97
N VAL A 158 -9.01 7.11 0.30
CA VAL A 158 -8.14 6.24 1.07
C VAL A 158 -8.78 5.93 2.41
N GLU A 159 -8.80 4.64 2.76
CA GLU A 159 -9.38 4.15 3.99
C GLU A 159 -8.40 3.25 4.74
N ILE A 160 -8.26 3.47 6.05
CA ILE A 160 -7.53 2.59 6.97
C ILE A 160 -8.55 1.77 7.74
N THR A 161 -8.48 0.44 7.61
CA THR A 161 -9.46 -0.50 8.21
C THR A 161 -8.82 -1.84 8.52
N ASN A 162 -9.49 -2.68 9.32
CA ASN A 162 -9.11 -4.09 9.50
C ASN A 162 -9.91 -5.04 8.61
N GLU A 163 -11.03 -4.56 8.06
CA GLU A 163 -11.91 -5.36 7.22
C GLU A 163 -12.65 -4.49 6.20
N LEU A 164 -13.03 -5.08 5.06
CA LEU A 164 -13.64 -4.34 3.96
C LEU A 164 -15.17 -4.20 4.09
N GLN A 165 -15.80 -4.93 5.03
CA GLN A 165 -17.24 -4.93 5.22
C GLN A 165 -17.73 -3.82 6.15
N HIS A 166 -16.85 -3.29 6.99
CA HIS A 166 -17.16 -2.22 7.93
C HIS A 166 -16.27 -1.01 7.66
N SER A 167 -16.83 0.17 7.79
CA SER A 167 -16.10 1.41 7.57
C SER A 167 -15.05 1.63 8.64
N GLY A 168 -13.81 1.84 8.21
CA GLY A 168 -12.70 2.25 9.03
C GLY A 168 -12.57 3.78 9.14
N THR A 169 -11.34 4.28 9.05
CA THR A 169 -11.05 5.71 9.00
C THR A 169 -10.85 6.15 7.56
N ASN A 170 -11.73 7.00 7.05
CA ASN A 170 -11.56 7.66 5.76
C ASN A 170 -10.62 8.86 5.90
N LEU A 171 -9.60 8.92 5.05
CA LEU A 171 -8.73 10.07 4.97
C LEU A 171 -9.22 11.03 3.88
N SER A 172 -9.13 12.33 4.15
CA SER A 172 -9.52 13.35 3.19
C SER A 172 -8.55 14.52 3.23
N VAL A 173 -8.14 15.01 2.08
CA VAL A 173 -7.56 16.35 1.93
C VAL A 173 -8.74 17.30 1.78
N GLU A 174 -8.93 18.24 2.71
CA GLU A 174 -9.88 19.32 2.51
C GLU A 174 -9.37 20.12 1.31
N GLN A 175 -10.10 20.04 0.19
CA GLN A 175 -9.97 21.06 -0.83
C GLN A 175 -10.58 22.31 -0.21
N PHE A 176 -9.77 23.31 0.10
CA PHE A 176 -10.28 24.64 0.33
C PHE A 176 -11.02 25.03 -0.96
N ALA A 177 -12.35 25.07 -0.91
CA ALA A 177 -13.14 25.71 -1.94
C ALA A 177 -12.66 27.17 -1.96
N ILE A 178 -12.02 27.56 -3.08
CA ILE A 178 -11.67 28.95 -3.39
C ILE A 178 -12.95 29.68 -3.76
#